data_6b0050b0a9042c2005e57fb249486f1f
#
_entry.id   6b0050b0a9042c2005e57fb249486f1f
#
_cell.length_a   1.000
_cell.length_b   1.000
_cell.length_c   1.000
_cell.angle_alpha   90.00
_cell.angle_beta   90.00
_cell.angle_gamma   90.00
#
_symmetry.space_group_name_H-M   'P 1'
#
loop_
_entity.id
_entity.type
_entity.pdbx_description
1 polymer ?
#
loop_
_entity_poly.entity_id
_entity_poly.type
_entity_poly.pdbx_seq_one_letter_code
_entity_poly.pdbx_strand_id
1 'polypeptide(L)'
;MKDSYIAAKERWAQKMAGKARSVARSTNRLPPGQRQVHNFPVLDLGIRPEIPLDKWELKIHGQVENPVALTWDQFLSLPPFKDVSDFHCVTTWSQFDLEWEGVAFFTVADLVKPKPEATHVFFKCYDGYSTNNPLDVCMDDDVLIAHQ
;
A
#
# COMPACT_ATOMS: atom_id res chain seq x y z
N MET A 1 -2.35 1.72 25.09
CA MET A 1 -3.57 1.75 24.25
C MET A 1 -3.36 1.28 22.82
N LYS A 2 -2.27 1.68 22.11
CA LYS A 2 -1.99 1.21 20.72
C LYS A 2 -1.85 -0.32 20.62
N ASP A 3 -1.15 -0.96 21.54
CA ASP A 3 -0.86 -2.42 21.47
C ASP A 3 -2.12 -3.29 21.59
N SER A 4 -3.09 -2.87 22.40
CA SER A 4 -4.34 -3.61 22.57
C SER A 4 -5.24 -3.54 21.33
N TYR A 5 -5.19 -2.43 20.60
CA TYR A 5 -5.96 -2.23 19.38
C TYR A 5 -5.37 -3.03 18.20
N ILE A 6 -4.04 -3.02 18.06
CA ILE A 6 -3.33 -3.85 17.05
C ILE A 6 -3.62 -5.31 17.31
N ALA A 7 -3.46 -5.80 18.54
CA ALA A 7 -3.77 -7.18 18.91
C ALA A 7 -5.25 -7.56 18.68
N ALA A 8 -6.18 -6.61 18.81
CA ALA A 8 -7.58 -6.85 18.50
C ALA A 8 -7.82 -7.02 16.99
N LYS A 9 -7.15 -6.21 16.16
CA LYS A 9 -7.22 -6.34 14.70
C LYS A 9 -6.57 -7.60 14.18
N GLU A 10 -5.44 -8.01 14.74
CA GLU A 10 -4.79 -9.29 14.39
C GLU A 10 -5.70 -10.48 14.72
N ARG A 11 -6.32 -10.49 15.89
CA ARG A 11 -7.30 -11.53 16.27
C ARG A 11 -8.52 -11.54 15.35
N TRP A 12 -9.00 -10.35 14.96
CA TRP A 12 -10.10 -10.23 14.01
C TRP A 12 -9.71 -10.77 12.63
N ALA A 13 -8.54 -10.41 12.11
CA ALA A 13 -8.02 -10.91 10.84
C ALA A 13 -7.85 -12.44 10.85
N GLN A 14 -7.29 -13.00 11.92
CA GLN A 14 -7.16 -14.46 12.10
C GLN A 14 -8.54 -15.15 12.15
N LYS A 15 -9.51 -14.56 12.84
CA LYS A 15 -10.89 -15.08 12.92
C LYS A 15 -11.61 -15.03 11.56
N MET A 16 -11.35 -14.00 10.78
CA MET A 16 -11.90 -13.86 9.42
C MET A 16 -11.24 -14.83 8.45
N ALA A 17 -9.93 -15.03 8.54
CA ALA A 17 -9.20 -16.03 7.74
C ALA A 17 -9.74 -17.47 7.98
N GLY A 18 -10.10 -17.80 9.22
CA GLY A 18 -10.72 -19.09 9.55
C GLY A 18 -12.13 -19.29 8.98
N LYS A 19 -12.90 -18.23 8.77
CA LYS A 19 -14.26 -18.28 8.21
C LYS A 19 -14.29 -18.39 6.68
N ALA A 20 -13.22 -17.99 6.01
CA ALA A 20 -13.14 -18.01 4.55
C ALA A 20 -13.11 -19.42 3.93
N ARG A 21 -13.00 -20.46 4.73
CA ARG A 21 -12.96 -21.87 4.26
C ARG A 21 -14.26 -22.38 3.63
N SER A 22 -15.34 -21.66 3.64
CA SER A 22 -16.66 -22.14 3.22
C SER A 22 -17.27 -21.47 1.99
N VAL A 23 -16.57 -20.59 1.27
CA VAL A 23 -17.17 -19.84 0.16
C VAL A 23 -16.54 -20.18 -1.19
N ALA A 24 -17.37 -20.82 -2.01
CA ALA A 24 -17.44 -20.83 -3.47
C ALA A 24 -16.16 -20.95 -4.28
N ARG A 25 -15.99 -22.08 -4.91
CA ARG A 25 -15.23 -22.26 -6.15
C ARG A 25 -15.69 -21.25 -7.19
N SER A 26 -14.89 -20.27 -7.50
CA SER A 26 -15.12 -19.45 -8.68
C SER A 26 -13.82 -18.97 -9.26
N THR A 27 -13.77 -18.83 -10.51
CA THR A 27 -12.79 -18.22 -11.41
C THR A 27 -11.33 -18.35 -10.99
N ASN A 28 -10.44 -18.59 -11.94
CA ASN A 28 -8.98 -18.64 -11.75
C ASN A 28 -8.37 -17.34 -11.16
N ARG A 29 -9.15 -16.25 -11.04
CA ARG A 29 -8.73 -14.95 -10.50
C ARG A 29 -8.93 -14.84 -8.98
N LEU A 30 -9.83 -15.61 -8.38
CA LEU A 30 -10.08 -15.54 -6.94
C LEU A 30 -9.19 -16.53 -6.20
N PRO A 31 -8.21 -16.10 -5.41
CA PRO A 31 -7.34 -16.99 -4.65
C PRO A 31 -8.14 -17.86 -3.66
N PRO A 32 -7.64 -19.06 -3.31
CA PRO A 32 -8.30 -19.93 -2.34
C PRO A 32 -8.54 -19.22 -1.01
N GLY A 33 -9.77 -19.30 -0.49
CA GLY A 33 -10.15 -18.70 0.78
C GLY A 33 -10.51 -17.21 0.71
N GLN A 34 -10.40 -16.58 -0.44
CA GLN A 34 -10.83 -15.20 -0.66
C GLN A 34 -12.31 -15.14 -1.03
N ARG A 35 -12.94 -14.00 -0.77
CA ARG A 35 -14.30 -13.66 -1.21
C ARG A 35 -14.25 -12.35 -2.00
N GLN A 36 -14.98 -12.27 -3.10
CA GLN A 36 -15.14 -11.01 -3.83
C GLN A 36 -16.01 -10.03 -3.05
N VAL A 37 -15.60 -8.77 -3.03
CA VAL A 37 -16.35 -7.64 -2.46
C VAL A 37 -16.43 -6.50 -3.47
N HIS A 38 -17.39 -5.61 -3.31
CA HIS A 38 -17.59 -4.45 -4.20
C HIS A 38 -17.27 -3.12 -3.53
N ASN A 39 -16.78 -3.16 -2.31
CA ASN A 39 -16.36 -1.98 -1.54
C ASN A 39 -15.13 -2.33 -0.72
N PHE A 40 -14.31 -1.33 -0.40
CA PHE A 40 -13.16 -1.51 0.47
C PHE A 40 -13.59 -1.62 1.93
N PRO A 41 -13.40 -2.78 2.59
CA PRO A 41 -13.53 -2.86 4.04
C PRO A 41 -12.41 -2.05 4.69
N VAL A 42 -12.75 -0.94 5.31
CA VAL A 42 -11.78 -0.04 5.92
C VAL A 42 -11.22 -0.64 7.21
N LEU A 43 -9.89 -0.81 7.26
CA LEU A 43 -9.13 -1.14 8.45
C LEU A 43 -8.17 0.00 8.76
N ASP A 44 -8.36 0.66 9.88
CA ASP A 44 -7.49 1.72 10.36
C ASP A 44 -6.98 1.42 11.78
N LEU A 45 -6.05 2.21 12.28
CA LEU A 45 -5.53 2.11 13.65
C LEU A 45 -6.40 2.90 14.66
N GLY A 46 -7.60 3.30 14.28
CA GLY A 46 -8.48 4.16 15.10
C GLY A 46 -8.07 5.63 15.07
N ILE A 47 -7.10 5.98 14.25
CA ILE A 47 -6.62 7.36 14.03
C ILE A 47 -6.79 7.65 12.55
N ARG A 48 -7.55 8.67 12.23
CA ARG A 48 -7.74 9.16 10.84
C ARG A 48 -7.25 10.61 10.79
N PRO A 49 -5.95 10.81 10.53
CA PRO A 49 -5.42 12.17 10.48
C PRO A 49 -6.00 12.90 9.25
N GLU A 50 -6.54 14.08 9.48
CA GLU A 50 -6.92 14.98 8.40
C GLU A 50 -5.70 15.80 8.02
N ILE A 51 -5.08 15.48 6.89
CA ILE A 51 -3.91 16.17 6.37
C ILE A 51 -4.35 17.08 5.21
N PRO A 52 -4.38 18.40 5.37
CA PRO A 52 -4.62 19.31 4.27
C PRO A 52 -3.56 19.12 3.17
N LEU A 53 -3.95 19.20 1.91
CA LEU A 53 -3.05 18.96 0.77
C LEU A 53 -1.85 19.93 0.75
N ASP A 54 -2.03 21.14 1.24
CA ASP A 54 -0.96 22.14 1.40
C ASP A 54 0.07 21.78 2.49
N LYS A 55 -0.22 20.79 3.32
CA LYS A 55 0.66 20.25 4.38
C LYS A 55 1.08 18.81 4.13
N TRP A 56 0.54 18.21 3.07
CA TRP A 56 0.90 16.85 2.72
C TRP A 56 2.33 16.81 2.14
N GLU A 57 3.12 15.86 2.57
CA GLU A 57 4.47 15.63 2.08
C GLU A 57 4.77 14.13 1.94
N LEU A 58 5.40 13.74 0.83
CA LEU A 58 6.05 12.46 0.68
C LEU A 58 7.54 12.63 0.96
N LYS A 59 7.99 12.14 2.12
CA LYS A 59 9.40 12.19 2.54
C LYS A 59 10.09 10.88 2.21
N ILE A 60 11.19 10.96 1.47
CA ILE A 60 12.01 9.83 1.10
C ILE A 60 13.43 10.09 1.59
N HIS A 61 13.92 9.24 2.47
CA HIS A 61 15.22 9.39 3.12
C HIS A 61 15.79 8.03 3.55
N GLY A 62 16.98 8.04 4.14
CA GLY A 62 17.68 6.83 4.59
C GLY A 62 18.81 6.46 3.63
N GLN A 63 18.86 5.22 3.17
CA GLN A 63 19.90 4.74 2.25
C GLN A 63 19.65 5.18 0.81
N VAL A 64 19.64 6.50 0.58
CA VAL A 64 19.51 7.13 -0.73
C VAL A 64 20.62 8.18 -0.92
N GLU A 65 20.94 8.49 -2.17
CA GLU A 65 21.92 9.57 -2.48
C GLU A 65 21.25 10.95 -2.31
N ASN A 66 20.02 11.10 -2.74
CA ASN A 66 19.28 12.35 -2.79
C ASN A 66 18.00 12.26 -1.95
N PRO A 67 18.05 12.50 -0.62
CA PRO A 67 16.83 12.56 0.17
C PRO A 67 15.96 13.73 -0.29
N VAL A 68 14.65 13.50 -0.41
CA VAL A 68 13.67 14.51 -0.86
C VAL A 68 12.45 14.54 0.03
N ALA A 69 11.77 15.69 0.02
CA ALA A 69 10.42 15.85 0.52
C ALA A 69 9.60 16.51 -0.60
N LEU A 70 8.65 15.78 -1.15
CA LEU A 70 7.78 16.26 -2.22
C LEU A 70 6.47 16.77 -1.61
N THR A 71 6.08 17.98 -1.97
CA THR A 71 4.71 18.47 -1.74
C THR A 71 3.72 17.71 -2.62
N TRP A 72 2.41 17.82 -2.34
CA TRP A 72 1.38 17.23 -3.17
C TRP A 72 1.50 17.61 -4.64
N ASP A 73 1.66 18.89 -4.93
CA ASP A 73 1.77 19.38 -6.32
C ASP A 73 3.06 18.90 -7.00
N GLN A 74 4.18 18.81 -6.27
CA GLN A 74 5.41 18.24 -6.79
C GLN A 74 5.28 16.75 -7.09
N PHE A 75 4.60 15.99 -6.22
CA PHE A 75 4.32 14.58 -6.46
C PHE A 75 3.43 14.39 -7.71
N LEU A 76 2.36 15.16 -7.86
CA LEU A 76 1.48 15.12 -9.03
C LEU A 76 2.16 15.60 -10.33
N SER A 77 3.24 16.36 -10.26
CA SER A 77 4.00 16.80 -11.43
C SER A 77 4.94 15.73 -12.00
N LEU A 78 5.15 14.62 -11.26
CA LEU A 78 5.91 13.49 -11.76
C LEU A 78 5.14 12.77 -12.88
N PRO A 79 5.83 12.01 -13.76
CA PRO A 79 5.17 11.26 -14.81
C PRO A 79 4.05 10.37 -14.26
N PRO A 80 2.80 10.53 -14.72
CA PRO A 80 1.69 9.73 -14.23
C PRO A 80 1.79 8.29 -14.73
N PHE A 81 1.36 7.36 -13.89
CA PHE A 81 1.27 5.94 -14.21
C PHE A 81 -0.13 5.45 -13.88
N LYS A 82 -0.69 4.61 -14.78
CA LYS A 82 -2.00 3.98 -14.59
C LYS A 82 -1.87 2.48 -14.71
N ASP A 83 -2.56 1.79 -13.85
CA ASP A 83 -2.63 0.33 -13.85
C ASP A 83 -4.06 -0.15 -13.61
N VAL A 84 -4.38 -1.33 -14.12
CA VAL A 84 -5.65 -2.02 -13.85
C VAL A 84 -5.33 -3.40 -13.30
N SER A 85 -5.53 -3.60 -12.02
CA SER A 85 -5.16 -4.84 -11.36
C SER A 85 -6.18 -5.30 -10.31
N ASP A 86 -6.04 -6.57 -9.93
CA ASP A 86 -6.83 -7.17 -8.87
C ASP A 86 -6.19 -6.87 -7.52
N PHE A 87 -7.01 -6.60 -6.52
CA PHE A 87 -6.56 -6.40 -5.15
C PHE A 87 -6.98 -7.59 -4.27
N HIS A 88 -6.00 -8.21 -3.61
CA HIS A 88 -6.20 -9.34 -2.70
C HIS A 88 -5.72 -8.99 -1.30
N CYS A 89 -6.66 -8.75 -0.39
CA CYS A 89 -6.32 -8.39 0.98
C CYS A 89 -6.05 -9.63 1.85
N VAL A 90 -5.05 -9.54 2.73
CA VAL A 90 -4.74 -10.59 3.72
C VAL A 90 -5.94 -10.91 4.63
N THR A 91 -6.91 -10.02 4.75
CA THR A 91 -8.15 -10.23 5.50
C THR A 91 -9.23 -10.97 4.71
N THR A 92 -8.81 -11.69 3.65
CA THR A 92 -9.61 -12.68 2.91
C THR A 92 -10.71 -12.10 2.02
N TRP A 93 -10.49 -10.93 1.46
CA TRP A 93 -11.37 -10.37 0.44
C TRP A 93 -10.58 -9.90 -0.79
N SER A 94 -11.25 -9.84 -1.93
CA SER A 94 -10.69 -9.40 -3.20
C SER A 94 -11.63 -8.44 -3.92
N GLN A 95 -11.05 -7.51 -4.65
CA GLN A 95 -11.71 -6.74 -5.70
C GLN A 95 -10.97 -6.92 -7.01
N PHE A 96 -11.71 -6.93 -8.11
CA PHE A 96 -11.17 -7.12 -9.44
C PHE A 96 -11.24 -5.84 -10.26
N ASP A 97 -10.33 -5.75 -11.24
CA ASP A 97 -10.31 -4.69 -12.23
C ASP A 97 -10.30 -3.28 -11.60
N LEU A 98 -9.52 -3.10 -10.53
CA LEU A 98 -9.35 -1.78 -9.94
C LEU A 98 -8.45 -0.93 -10.82
N GLU A 99 -8.94 0.25 -11.13
CA GLU A 99 -8.17 1.27 -11.84
C GLU A 99 -7.38 2.10 -10.84
N TRP A 100 -6.06 2.10 -10.99
CA TRP A 100 -5.14 2.85 -10.15
C TRP A 100 -4.50 3.97 -10.94
N GLU A 101 -4.38 5.12 -10.32
CA GLU A 101 -3.58 6.22 -10.84
C GLU A 101 -2.58 6.70 -9.79
N GLY A 102 -1.35 6.93 -10.22
CA GLY A 102 -0.27 7.32 -9.33
C GLY A 102 1.02 7.64 -10.07
N VAL A 103 2.13 7.44 -9.39
CA VAL A 103 3.48 7.57 -9.93
C VAL A 103 4.17 6.21 -9.80
N ALA A 104 4.78 5.71 -10.87
CA ALA A 104 5.53 4.47 -10.82
C ALA A 104 6.64 4.54 -9.77
N PHE A 105 6.80 3.47 -8.98
CA PHE A 105 7.77 3.47 -7.89
C PHE A 105 9.20 3.71 -8.40
N PHE A 106 9.57 3.12 -9.53
CA PHE A 106 10.91 3.32 -10.11
C PHE A 106 11.19 4.78 -10.48
N THR A 107 10.15 5.57 -10.88
CA THR A 107 10.31 7.02 -11.14
C THR A 107 10.76 7.76 -9.87
N VAL A 108 10.19 7.39 -8.73
CA VAL A 108 10.56 7.98 -7.44
C VAL A 108 11.94 7.46 -6.99
N ALA A 109 12.23 6.19 -7.23
CA ALA A 109 13.54 5.60 -6.94
C ALA A 109 14.66 6.25 -7.75
N ASP A 110 14.43 6.51 -9.04
CA ASP A 110 15.39 7.22 -9.91
C ASP A 110 15.69 8.64 -9.42
N LEU A 111 14.69 9.32 -8.86
CA LEU A 111 14.86 10.64 -8.28
C LEU A 111 15.79 10.62 -7.05
N VAL A 112 15.60 9.65 -6.16
CA VAL A 112 16.33 9.58 -4.88
C VAL A 112 17.60 8.75 -4.94
N LYS A 113 17.74 7.88 -5.93
CA LYS A 113 18.87 6.99 -6.16
C LYS A 113 19.21 6.14 -4.92
N PRO A 114 18.52 5.02 -4.71
CA PRO A 114 18.86 4.10 -3.64
C PRO A 114 20.33 3.65 -3.70
N LYS A 115 21.00 3.66 -2.57
CA LYS A 115 22.39 3.18 -2.49
C LYS A 115 22.45 1.67 -2.65
N PRO A 116 23.62 1.10 -3.07
CA PRO A 116 23.76 -0.34 -3.28
C PRO A 116 23.43 -1.22 -2.06
N GLU A 117 23.60 -0.70 -0.86
CA GLU A 117 23.28 -1.39 0.39
C GLU A 117 21.79 -1.30 0.79
N ALA A 118 20.96 -0.54 0.07
CA ALA A 118 19.54 -0.47 0.32
C ALA A 118 18.85 -1.75 -0.16
N THR A 119 18.31 -2.53 0.74
CA THR A 119 17.66 -3.81 0.44
C THR A 119 16.16 -3.79 0.61
N HIS A 120 15.63 -2.85 1.38
CA HIS A 120 14.20 -2.76 1.70
C HIS A 120 13.72 -1.30 1.71
N VAL A 121 12.45 -1.14 1.42
CA VAL A 121 11.71 0.12 1.58
C VAL A 121 10.83 0.02 2.81
N PHE A 122 10.97 0.96 3.72
CA PHE A 122 10.12 1.07 4.90
C PHE A 122 9.11 2.20 4.69
N PHE A 123 7.84 1.83 4.60
CA PHE A 123 6.73 2.76 4.45
C PHE A 123 6.16 3.14 5.81
N LYS A 124 5.93 4.42 6.03
CA LYS A 124 5.32 4.95 7.24
C LYS A 124 4.23 5.95 6.89
N CYS A 125 3.03 5.73 7.41
CA CYS A 125 1.87 6.56 7.17
C CYS A 125 1.69 7.62 8.27
N TYR A 126 0.90 8.66 7.98
CA TYR A 126 0.59 9.73 8.92
C TYR A 126 -0.18 9.26 10.19
N ASP A 127 -0.96 8.19 10.08
CA ASP A 127 -1.65 7.56 11.21
C ASP A 127 -0.71 6.71 12.09
N GLY A 128 0.55 6.54 11.66
CA GLY A 128 1.56 5.72 12.31
C GLY A 128 1.54 4.25 11.89
N TYR A 129 0.71 3.87 10.91
CA TYR A 129 0.82 2.55 10.28
C TYR A 129 2.14 2.45 9.53
N SER A 130 2.72 1.24 9.49
CA SER A 130 3.98 1.01 8.79
C SER A 130 4.05 -0.40 8.22
N THR A 131 4.80 -0.53 7.14
CA THR A 131 5.14 -1.81 6.51
C THR A 131 6.50 -1.72 5.85
N ASN A 132 7.04 -2.84 5.40
CA ASN A 132 8.23 -2.88 4.58
C ASN A 132 8.08 -3.87 3.42
N ASN A 133 8.78 -3.60 2.33
CA ASN A 133 8.89 -4.50 1.20
C ASN A 133 10.35 -4.56 0.73
N PRO A 134 10.82 -5.69 0.16
CA PRO A 134 12.08 -5.73 -0.55
C PRO A 134 12.14 -4.67 -1.65
N LEU A 135 13.29 -4.03 -1.81
CA LEU A 135 13.44 -2.95 -2.80
C LEU A 135 13.28 -3.48 -4.23
N ASP A 136 13.81 -4.66 -4.53
CA ASP A 136 13.68 -5.32 -5.82
C ASP A 136 12.22 -5.53 -6.23
N VAL A 137 11.37 -5.97 -5.29
CA VAL A 137 9.92 -6.11 -5.52
C VAL A 137 9.25 -4.75 -5.76
N CYS A 138 9.68 -3.70 -5.06
CA CYS A 138 9.14 -2.35 -5.29
C CYS A 138 9.56 -1.78 -6.66
N MET A 139 10.64 -2.29 -7.27
CA MET A 139 11.13 -1.83 -8.56
C MET A 139 10.48 -2.54 -9.76
N ASP A 140 9.52 -3.46 -9.54
CA ASP A 140 8.78 -4.08 -10.61
C ASP A 140 7.96 -3.04 -11.41
N ASP A 141 7.78 -3.29 -12.70
CA ASP A 141 7.21 -2.33 -13.67
C ASP A 141 5.75 -1.94 -13.37
N ASP A 142 5.03 -2.75 -12.59
CA ASP A 142 3.62 -2.57 -12.23
C ASP A 142 3.42 -1.95 -10.83
N VAL A 143 4.51 -1.62 -10.14
CA VAL A 143 4.42 -1.03 -8.79
C VAL A 143 4.31 0.49 -8.87
N LEU A 144 3.31 1.04 -8.20
CA LEU A 144 3.06 2.47 -8.16
C LEU A 144 2.78 2.99 -6.74
N ILE A 145 3.02 4.28 -6.55
CA ILE A 145 2.53 5.03 -5.39
C ILE A 145 1.21 5.67 -5.83
N ALA A 146 0.09 5.03 -5.46
CA ALA A 146 -1.24 5.44 -5.87
C ALA A 146 -1.71 6.70 -5.13
N HIS A 147 -2.43 7.58 -5.85
CA HIS A 147 -3.15 8.71 -5.28
C HIS A 147 -4.66 8.68 -5.62
N GLN A 148 -5.07 7.81 -6.57
CA GLN A 148 -6.45 7.56 -6.96
C GLN A 148 -6.65 6.10 -7.36
#